data_313ec42f3e999f8f6fa4662b4886217c
#
_entry.id   313ec42f3e999f8f6fa4662b4886217c
#
_cell.length_a   1.000
_cell.length_b   1.000
_cell.length_c   1.000
_cell.angle_alpha   90.00
_cell.angle_beta   90.00
_cell.angle_gamma   90.00
#
_symmetry.space_group_name_H-M   'P 1'
#
loop_
_entity.id
_entity.type
_entity.pdbx_description
1 polymer ?
#
loop_
_entity_poly.entity_id
_entity_poly.type
_entity_poly.pdbx_seq_one_letter_code
_entity_poly.pdbx_strand_id
1 'polypeptide(L)'
;MKYKKKPVVIEAITFDEFVEYGRNHGANIVNGMPWHFEYNGHPVTHCSDTCYCIPTLEGDHMFTPEDMLITGVKGEIYPCKIDIFHQTYEVAE
;
A
#
# COMPACT_ATOMS: atom_id res chain seq x y z
N MET A 1 -4.33 33.16 -6.15
CA MET A 1 -5.54 32.49 -5.66
C MET A 1 -5.15 31.30 -4.76
N LYS A 2 -5.88 31.11 -3.68
CA LYS A 2 -5.60 29.99 -2.76
C LYS A 2 -6.59 28.86 -2.95
N TYR A 3 -6.11 27.62 -2.85
CA TYR A 3 -6.95 26.43 -2.96
C TYR A 3 -6.80 25.58 -1.70
N LYS A 4 -7.88 24.97 -1.28
CA LYS A 4 -7.91 24.03 -0.14
C LYS A 4 -8.25 22.64 -0.67
N LYS A 5 -7.50 21.63 -0.24
CA LYS A 5 -7.79 20.25 -0.60
C LYS A 5 -9.13 19.82 -0.01
N LYS A 6 -9.98 19.20 -0.82
CA LYS A 6 -11.25 18.66 -0.35
C LYS A 6 -10.98 17.48 0.59
N PRO A 7 -11.74 17.34 1.68
CA PRO A 7 -11.62 16.18 2.54
C PRO A 7 -12.03 14.92 1.79
N VAL A 8 -11.20 13.87 1.88
CA VAL A 8 -11.46 12.58 1.25
C VAL A 8 -11.19 11.48 2.27
N VAL A 9 -11.95 10.38 2.15
CA VAL A 9 -11.71 9.17 2.94
C VAL A 9 -10.95 8.20 2.05
N ILE A 10 -9.83 7.69 2.56
CA ILE A 10 -8.99 6.70 1.87
C ILE A 10 -8.83 5.48 2.76
N GLU A 11 -8.39 4.38 2.17
CA GLU A 11 -8.01 3.20 2.91
C GLU A 11 -6.48 3.14 3.00
N ALA A 12 -5.96 2.60 4.10
CA ALA A 12 -4.54 2.42 4.26
C ALA A 12 -4.26 1.19 5.11
N ILE A 13 -3.18 0.48 4.78
CA ILE A 13 -2.76 -0.70 5.55
C ILE A 13 -1.26 -0.65 5.78
N THR A 14 -0.82 -1.34 6.85
CA THR A 14 0.59 -1.50 7.15
C THR A 14 1.21 -2.58 6.26
N PHE A 15 2.54 -2.65 6.27
CA PHE A 15 3.27 -3.71 5.57
C PHE A 15 2.86 -5.10 6.11
N ASP A 16 2.74 -5.26 7.42
CA ASP A 16 2.37 -6.55 8.01
C ASP A 16 0.95 -6.97 7.61
N GLU A 17 0.02 -6.03 7.59
CA GLU A 17 -1.34 -6.29 7.13
C GLU A 17 -1.37 -6.67 5.65
N PHE A 18 -0.54 -6.05 4.85
CA PHE A 18 -0.41 -6.35 3.43
C PHE A 18 0.13 -7.77 3.19
N VAL A 19 1.14 -8.17 3.93
CA VAL A 19 1.71 -9.51 3.87
C VAL A 19 0.65 -10.56 4.26
N GLU A 20 -0.09 -10.30 5.32
CA GLU A 20 -1.17 -11.19 5.76
C GLU A 20 -2.27 -11.30 4.71
N TYR A 21 -2.62 -10.19 4.08
CA TYR A 21 -3.58 -10.19 2.98
C TYR A 21 -3.12 -11.13 1.86
N GLY A 22 -1.86 -11.03 1.45
CA GLY A 22 -1.31 -11.88 0.41
C GLY A 22 -1.33 -13.35 0.77
N ARG A 23 -1.03 -13.69 2.02
CA ARG A 23 -1.08 -15.07 2.49
C ARG A 23 -2.49 -15.65 2.40
N ASN A 24 -3.50 -14.84 2.67
CA ASN A 24 -4.90 -15.27 2.72
C ASN A 24 -5.59 -15.25 1.34
N HIS A 25 -4.94 -14.77 0.30
CA HIS A 25 -5.55 -14.62 -1.02
C HIS A 25 -4.85 -15.49 -2.08
N GLY A 26 -4.34 -16.64 -1.68
CA GLY A 26 -3.85 -17.67 -2.60
C GLY A 26 -2.51 -17.40 -3.25
N ALA A 27 -1.75 -16.44 -2.75
CA ALA A 27 -0.42 -16.17 -3.28
C ALA A 27 0.54 -17.32 -3.03
N ASN A 28 1.53 -17.51 -3.92
CA ASN A 28 2.61 -18.44 -3.68
C ASN A 28 3.46 -17.95 -2.52
N ILE A 29 3.65 -18.79 -1.51
CA ILE A 29 4.44 -18.43 -0.34
C ILE A 29 5.86 -18.96 -0.52
N VAL A 30 6.85 -18.07 -0.45
CA VAL A 30 8.26 -18.41 -0.52
C VAL A 30 8.93 -17.82 0.71
N ASN A 31 9.56 -18.66 1.52
CA ASN A 31 10.20 -18.26 2.79
C ASN A 31 9.26 -17.48 3.71
N GLY A 32 7.98 -17.90 3.76
CA GLY A 32 6.98 -17.26 4.61
C GLY A 32 6.36 -15.98 4.03
N MET A 33 6.80 -15.54 2.85
CA MET A 33 6.30 -14.31 2.23
C MET A 33 5.46 -14.61 0.99
N PRO A 34 4.29 -13.98 0.83
CA PRO A 34 3.54 -14.08 -0.42
C PRO A 34 4.35 -13.41 -1.54
N TRP A 35 4.47 -14.10 -2.67
CA TRP A 35 5.39 -13.67 -3.72
C TRP A 35 4.76 -12.75 -4.75
N HIS A 36 3.61 -13.14 -5.28
CA HIS A 36 2.92 -12.38 -6.32
C HIS A 36 1.41 -12.54 -6.10
N PHE A 37 0.70 -11.42 -6.02
CA PHE A 37 -0.74 -11.44 -5.81
C PHE A 37 -1.36 -10.13 -6.28
N GLU A 38 -2.68 -10.07 -6.30
CA GLU A 38 -3.40 -8.83 -6.58
C GLU A 38 -3.91 -8.21 -5.29
N TYR A 39 -3.71 -6.90 -5.16
CA TYR A 39 -4.23 -6.12 -4.06
C TYR A 39 -5.06 -4.98 -4.63
N ASN A 40 -6.37 -4.96 -4.30
CA ASN A 40 -7.32 -3.98 -4.82
C ASN A 40 -7.25 -3.85 -6.35
N GLY A 41 -7.09 -4.99 -7.05
CA GLY A 41 -7.03 -5.03 -8.50
C GLY A 41 -5.66 -4.73 -9.11
N HIS A 42 -4.64 -4.52 -8.30
CA HIS A 42 -3.30 -4.19 -8.77
C HIS A 42 -2.32 -5.35 -8.54
N PRO A 43 -1.54 -5.74 -9.54
CA PRO A 43 -0.55 -6.80 -9.36
C PRO A 43 0.64 -6.28 -8.53
N VAL A 44 0.97 -7.01 -7.48
CA VAL A 44 2.09 -6.66 -6.61
C VAL A 44 3.06 -7.83 -6.55
N THR A 45 4.36 -7.53 -6.46
CA THR A 45 5.41 -8.55 -6.54
C THR A 45 6.45 -8.33 -5.45
N HIS A 46 6.82 -9.42 -4.81
CA HIS A 46 7.87 -9.44 -3.78
C HIS A 46 9.23 -9.10 -4.42
N CYS A 47 9.94 -8.15 -3.83
CA CYS A 47 11.29 -7.76 -4.24
C CYS A 47 12.35 -8.32 -3.29
N SER A 48 12.05 -8.29 -1.99
CA SER A 48 12.90 -8.80 -0.93
C SER A 48 12.06 -9.05 0.31
N ASP A 49 12.66 -9.56 1.38
CA ASP A 49 11.90 -9.84 2.62
C ASP A 49 11.33 -8.58 3.26
N THR A 50 11.78 -7.39 2.84
CA THR A 50 11.31 -6.12 3.39
C THR A 50 10.81 -5.18 2.30
N CYS A 51 10.43 -5.70 1.13
CA CYS A 51 10.05 -4.85 0.02
C CYS A 51 9.09 -5.54 -0.94
N TYR A 52 8.07 -4.80 -1.35
CA TYR A 52 7.20 -5.17 -2.47
C TYR A 52 7.24 -4.09 -3.52
N CYS A 53 7.11 -4.50 -4.78
CA CYS A 53 7.04 -3.60 -5.93
C CYS A 53 5.57 -3.28 -6.19
N ILE A 54 5.21 -2.01 -6.11
CA ILE A 54 3.82 -1.54 -6.23
C ILE A 54 3.68 -0.71 -7.51
N PRO A 55 2.77 -1.09 -8.42
CA PRO A 55 2.52 -0.25 -9.59
C PRO A 55 1.68 0.96 -9.18
N THR A 56 2.19 2.16 -9.45
CA THR A 56 1.48 3.40 -9.16
C THR A 56 1.25 4.18 -10.45
N LEU A 57 0.48 5.27 -10.36
CA LEU A 57 0.24 6.13 -11.52
C LEU A 57 1.51 6.78 -12.04
N GLU A 58 2.56 6.85 -11.22
CA GLU A 58 3.84 7.45 -11.58
C GLU A 58 4.92 6.41 -11.88
N GLY A 59 4.54 5.14 -12.01
CA GLY A 59 5.48 4.03 -12.21
C GLY A 59 5.55 3.14 -10.98
N ASP A 60 6.50 2.21 -10.98
CA ASP A 60 6.66 1.26 -9.88
C ASP A 60 7.37 1.91 -8.69
N HIS A 61 6.82 1.70 -7.50
CA HIS A 61 7.42 2.19 -6.25
C HIS A 61 7.63 1.03 -5.28
N MET A 62 8.61 1.17 -4.40
CA MET A 62 8.90 0.18 -3.37
C MET A 62 8.07 0.44 -2.13
N PHE A 63 7.43 -0.61 -1.61
CA PHE A 63 6.67 -0.57 -0.38
C PHE A 63 7.42 -1.39 0.68
N THR A 64 7.72 -0.77 1.82
CA THR A 64 8.54 -1.33 2.88
C THR A 64 7.81 -1.28 4.22
N PRO A 65 8.34 -1.94 5.28
CA PRO A 65 7.74 -1.84 6.62
C PRO A 65 7.69 -0.43 7.21
N GLU A 66 8.39 0.54 6.62
CA GLU A 66 8.36 1.93 7.05
C GLU A 66 7.24 2.72 6.39
N ASP A 67 6.45 2.09 5.54
CA ASP A 67 5.41 2.73 4.76
C ASP A 67 4.01 2.24 5.14
N MET A 68 3.01 3.08 4.87
CA MET A 68 1.62 2.67 4.75
C MET A 68 1.30 2.54 3.26
N LEU A 69 0.48 1.55 2.89
CA LEU A 69 -0.02 1.46 1.53
C LEU A 69 -1.40 2.08 1.48
N ILE A 70 -1.54 3.14 0.69
CA ILE A 70 -2.78 3.89 0.57
C ILE A 70 -3.52 3.44 -0.69
N THR A 71 -4.84 3.25 -0.55
CA THR A 71 -5.74 3.11 -1.70
C THR A 71 -6.53 4.39 -1.80
N GLY A 72 -6.33 5.13 -2.89
CA GLY A 72 -6.96 6.43 -3.10
C GLY A 72 -8.38 6.32 -3.62
N VAL A 73 -9.01 7.47 -3.82
CA VAL A 73 -10.43 7.55 -4.18
C VAL A 73 -10.76 6.97 -5.55
N LYS A 74 -9.77 6.86 -6.42
CA LYS A 74 -9.94 6.26 -7.75
C LYS A 74 -9.49 4.80 -7.81
N GLY A 75 -9.19 4.21 -6.66
CA GLY A 75 -8.68 2.85 -6.60
C GLY A 75 -7.18 2.71 -6.85
N GLU A 76 -6.47 3.81 -7.09
CA GLU A 76 -5.02 3.79 -7.22
C GLU A 76 -4.36 3.44 -5.89
N ILE A 77 -3.21 2.76 -5.95
CA ILE A 77 -2.45 2.42 -4.74
C ILE A 77 -1.07 3.07 -4.78
N TYR A 78 -0.55 3.45 -3.62
CA TYR A 78 0.78 4.04 -3.51
C TYR A 78 1.30 3.99 -2.07
N PRO A 79 2.61 3.78 -1.89
CA PRO A 79 3.20 3.78 -0.55
C PRO A 79 3.43 5.21 -0.06
N CYS A 80 3.34 5.40 1.26
CA CYS A 80 3.58 6.67 1.92
C CYS A 80 4.29 6.40 3.24
N LYS A 81 5.35 7.13 3.53
CA LYS A 81 6.06 6.98 4.80
C LYS A 81 5.11 7.14 5.98
N ILE A 82 5.24 6.26 6.98
CA ILE A 82 4.32 6.23 8.14
C ILE A 82 4.26 7.57 8.87
N ASP A 83 5.40 8.22 9.09
CA ASP A 83 5.44 9.53 9.77
C ASP A 83 4.72 10.61 8.96
N ILE A 84 4.92 10.65 7.65
CA ILE A 84 4.22 11.58 6.76
C ILE A 84 2.73 11.25 6.73
N PHE A 85 2.40 9.96 6.69
CA PHE A 85 1.00 9.51 6.70
C PHE A 85 0.27 10.05 7.93
N HIS A 86 0.86 9.92 9.12
CA HIS A 86 0.23 10.39 10.37
C HIS A 86 0.13 11.91 10.46
N GLN A 87 0.97 12.64 9.75
CA GLN A 87 0.86 14.10 9.66
C GLN A 87 -0.25 14.55 8.73
N THR A 88 -0.61 13.72 7.77
CA THR A 88 -1.55 14.06 6.69
C THR A 88 -2.96 13.53 6.95
N TYR A 89 -3.06 12.36 7.56
CA TYR A 89 -4.33 11.65 7.74
C TYR A 89 -4.58 11.35 9.20
N GLU A 90 -5.85 11.28 9.56
CA GLU A 90 -6.31 10.82 10.88
C GLU A 90 -7.35 9.74 10.70
N VAL A 91 -7.60 8.95 11.75
CA VAL A 91 -8.57 7.87 11.69
C VAL A 91 -9.96 8.45 11.43
N ALA A 92 -10.64 7.92 10.41
CA ALA A 92 -12.02 8.29 10.10
C ALA A 92 -12.97 7.40 10.90
N GLU A 93 -13.91 8.01 11.59
CA GLU A 93 -14.92 7.33 12.39
C GLU A 93 -16.28 7.31 11.71
#